data_fc0453c9f64d1f9e7143fe30a29a2765
#
_entry.id   fc0453c9f64d1f9e7143fe30a29a2765
#
_cell.length_a   1.000
_cell.length_b   1.000
_cell.length_c   1.000
_cell.angle_alpha   90.00
_cell.angle_beta   90.00
_cell.angle_gamma   90.00
#
_symmetry.space_group_name_H-M   'P 1'
#
loop_
_entity.id
_entity.type
_entity.pdbx_description
1 polymer ?
#
loop_
_entity_poly.entity_id
_entity_poly.type
_entity_poly.pdbx_seq_one_letter_code
_entity_poly.pdbx_strand_id
1 'polypeptide(L)'
;MKRYLVTGVAGFIGANVAAALLRAGHEVVGVDNINDYYDPLLKRYRLSALLAESHFSFTEADLADARATQAVFSDRPFHVVIHLAAQAGVRY
;
A
#
# COMPACT_ATOMS: atom_id res chain seq x y z
N MET A 1 1.84 14.15 -13.01
CA MET A 1 1.88 12.92 -12.18
C MET A 1 1.92 13.29 -10.72
N LYS A 2 1.01 12.75 -9.93
CA LYS A 2 1.03 12.92 -8.47
C LYS A 2 1.59 11.68 -7.82
N ARG A 3 2.08 11.82 -6.60
CA ARG A 3 2.66 10.73 -5.84
C ARG A 3 1.71 10.39 -4.68
N TYR A 4 1.20 9.17 -4.70
CA TYR A 4 0.22 8.67 -3.74
C TYR A 4 0.85 7.63 -2.84
N LEU A 5 0.48 7.67 -1.56
CA LEU A 5 0.73 6.57 -0.65
C LEU A 5 -0.58 5.82 -0.42
N VAL A 6 -0.58 4.51 -0.65
CA VAL A 6 -1.75 3.67 -0.39
C VAL A 6 -1.36 2.65 0.67
N THR A 7 -1.94 2.75 1.86
CA THR A 7 -1.74 1.76 2.91
C THR A 7 -2.80 0.67 2.79
N GLY A 8 -2.46 -0.55 3.20
CA GLY A 8 -3.35 -1.69 2.99
C GLY A 8 -3.42 -2.09 1.53
N VAL A 9 -2.35 -1.86 0.78
CA VAL A 9 -2.34 -1.97 -0.67
C VAL A 9 -2.51 -3.41 -1.15
N ALA A 10 -2.19 -4.39 -0.35
CA ALA A 10 -2.38 -5.80 -0.70
C ALA A 10 -3.80 -6.30 -0.43
N GLY A 11 -4.62 -5.51 0.23
CA GLY A 11 -6.04 -5.82 0.42
C GLY A 11 -6.82 -5.62 -0.87
N PHE A 12 -8.06 -6.10 -0.88
CA PHE A 12 -8.89 -6.04 -2.08
C PHE A 12 -9.12 -4.59 -2.53
N ILE A 13 -9.56 -3.73 -1.61
CA ILE A 13 -9.84 -2.33 -1.96
C ILE A 13 -8.55 -1.60 -2.28
N GLY A 14 -7.50 -1.78 -1.46
CA GLY A 14 -6.23 -1.09 -1.66
C GLY A 14 -5.57 -1.42 -2.98
N ALA A 15 -5.59 -2.69 -3.37
CA ALA A 15 -5.02 -3.11 -4.65
C ALA A 15 -5.78 -2.50 -5.82
N ASN A 16 -7.11 -2.43 -5.74
CA ASN A 16 -7.92 -1.83 -6.79
C ASN A 16 -7.71 -0.33 -6.89
N VAL A 17 -7.59 0.36 -5.76
CA VAL A 17 -7.30 1.79 -5.74
C VAL A 17 -5.94 2.06 -6.36
N ALA A 18 -4.93 1.29 -5.99
CA ALA A 18 -3.59 1.46 -6.54
C ALA A 18 -3.59 1.24 -8.05
N ALA A 19 -4.26 0.19 -8.53
CA ALA A 19 -4.36 -0.08 -9.96
C ALA A 19 -5.02 1.08 -10.70
N ALA A 20 -6.08 1.66 -10.15
CA ALA A 20 -6.77 2.78 -10.77
C ALA A 20 -5.87 4.01 -10.86
N LEU A 21 -5.12 4.29 -9.80
CA LEU A 21 -4.19 5.42 -9.79
C LEU A 21 -3.07 5.24 -10.80
N LEU A 22 -2.55 4.03 -10.92
CA LEU A 22 -1.50 3.73 -11.90
C LEU A 22 -2.03 3.89 -13.32
N ARG A 23 -3.25 3.44 -13.59
CA ARG A 23 -3.88 3.64 -14.90
C ARG A 23 -4.09 5.11 -15.23
N ALA A 24 -4.30 5.93 -14.20
CA ALA A 24 -4.43 7.37 -14.39
C ALA A 24 -3.10 8.09 -14.57
N GLY A 25 -2.00 7.37 -14.52
CA GLY A 25 -0.68 7.93 -14.76
C GLY A 25 0.03 8.46 -13.53
N HIS A 26 -0.41 8.06 -12.34
CA HIS A 26 0.21 8.53 -11.10
C HIS A 26 1.24 7.53 -10.58
N GLU A 27 2.11 8.02 -9.71
CA GLU A 27 3.06 7.19 -8.98
C GLU A 27 2.40 6.72 -7.68
N VAL A 28 2.56 5.43 -7.37
CA VAL A 28 1.98 4.85 -6.17
C VAL A 28 3.05 4.15 -5.36
N VAL A 29 3.15 4.52 -4.08
CA VAL A 29 3.91 3.77 -3.09
C VAL A 29 2.90 3.01 -2.25
N GLY A 30 2.98 1.68 -2.28
CA GLY A 30 2.07 0.84 -1.52
C GLY A 30 2.73 0.33 -0.25
N VAL A 31 1.98 0.27 0.82
CA VAL A 31 2.44 -0.25 2.11
C VAL A 31 1.45 -1.27 2.63
N ASP A 32 1.98 -2.39 3.10
CA ASP A 32 1.17 -3.44 3.74
C ASP A 32 2.09 -4.26 4.61
N ASN A 33 1.58 -4.81 5.68
CA ASN A 33 2.38 -5.68 6.53
C ASN A 33 2.28 -7.15 6.14
N ILE A 34 1.43 -7.49 5.18
CA ILE A 34 1.22 -8.85 4.69
C ILE A 34 1.04 -9.83 5.85
N ASN A 35 0.24 -9.44 6.83
CA ASN A 35 0.00 -10.31 7.96
C ASN A 35 -0.82 -11.54 7.55
N ASP A 36 -0.82 -12.56 8.37
CA ASP A 36 -1.49 -13.82 8.09
C ASP A 36 -2.93 -13.87 8.58
N TYR A 37 -3.47 -12.75 8.98
CA TYR A 37 -4.86 -12.67 9.43
C TYR A 37 -5.83 -13.02 8.29
N TYR A 38 -5.52 -12.55 7.08
CA TYR A 38 -6.16 -13.02 5.86
C TYR A 38 -5.15 -13.86 5.11
N ASP A 39 -5.56 -14.46 4.00
CA ASP A 39 -4.70 -15.31 3.21
C ASP A 39 -3.51 -14.51 2.65
N PRO A 40 -2.28 -14.74 3.13
CA PRO A 40 -1.11 -14.02 2.63
C PRO A 40 -0.81 -14.31 1.17
N LEU A 41 -1.15 -15.51 0.68
CA LEU A 41 -0.92 -15.86 -0.71
C LEU A 41 -1.79 -15.02 -1.62
N LEU A 42 -3.03 -14.75 -1.22
CA LEU A 42 -3.91 -13.90 -1.99
C LEU A 42 -3.39 -12.46 -2.02
N LYS A 43 -2.88 -11.94 -0.90
CA LYS A 43 -2.27 -10.62 -0.85
C LYS A 43 -1.06 -10.53 -1.77
N ARG A 44 -0.20 -11.53 -1.76
CA ARG A 44 0.98 -11.53 -2.62
C ARG A 44 0.61 -11.65 -4.08
N TYR A 45 -0.46 -12.37 -4.39
CA TYR A 45 -0.97 -12.45 -5.76
C TYR A 45 -1.40 -11.08 -6.26
N ARG A 46 -2.16 -10.32 -5.44
CA ARG A 46 -2.58 -8.97 -5.80
C ARG A 46 -1.37 -8.05 -5.99
N LEU A 47 -0.37 -8.16 -5.12
CA LEU A 47 0.84 -7.36 -5.24
C LEU A 47 1.62 -7.67 -6.50
N SER A 48 1.65 -8.93 -6.93
CA SER A 48 2.43 -9.30 -8.11
C SER A 48 1.97 -8.56 -9.35
N ALA A 49 0.67 -8.33 -9.49
CA ALA A 49 0.14 -7.56 -10.60
C ALA A 49 0.55 -6.09 -10.53
N LEU A 50 0.57 -5.52 -9.33
CA LEU A 50 0.99 -4.13 -9.15
C LEU A 50 2.49 -3.96 -9.36
N LEU A 51 3.28 -4.93 -8.91
CA LEU A 51 4.75 -4.87 -9.04
C LEU A 51 5.20 -4.91 -10.49
N ALA A 52 4.35 -5.34 -11.40
CA ALA A 52 4.64 -5.29 -12.83
C ALA A 52 4.57 -3.86 -13.38
N GLU A 53 3.98 -2.90 -12.65
CA GLU A 53 3.84 -1.53 -13.09
C GLU A 53 5.07 -0.72 -12.74
N SER A 54 5.57 0.09 -13.69
CA SER A 54 6.84 0.81 -13.52
C SER A 54 6.75 1.95 -12.50
N HIS A 55 5.56 2.49 -12.26
CA HIS A 55 5.37 3.61 -11.33
C HIS A 55 4.87 3.13 -9.96
N PHE A 56 4.94 1.85 -9.70
CA PHE A 56 4.55 1.28 -8.41
C PHE A 56 5.78 0.80 -7.64
N SER A 57 5.83 1.11 -6.36
CA SER A 57 6.81 0.52 -5.44
C SER A 57 6.09 0.04 -4.18
N PHE A 58 6.64 -0.98 -3.56
CA PHE A 58 6.03 -1.60 -2.38
C PHE A 58 7.00 -1.61 -1.22
N THR A 59 6.48 -1.27 -0.05
CA THR A 59 7.21 -1.38 1.22
C THR A 59 6.41 -2.28 2.16
N GLU A 60 7.00 -3.37 2.59
CA GLU A 60 6.39 -4.21 3.61
C GLU A 60 6.70 -3.60 4.96
N ALA A 61 5.69 -3.10 5.65
CA ALA A 61 5.86 -2.41 6.91
C ALA A 61 4.58 -2.46 7.71
N ASP A 62 4.73 -2.50 9.02
CA ASP A 62 3.62 -2.37 9.96
C ASP A 62 3.56 -0.91 10.39
N LEU A 63 2.47 -0.23 10.07
CA LEU A 63 2.32 1.19 10.41
C LEU A 63 2.12 1.43 11.90
N ALA A 64 1.90 0.37 12.69
CA ALA A 64 1.98 0.48 14.14
C ALA A 64 3.42 0.66 14.63
N ASP A 65 4.39 0.35 13.81
CA ASP A 65 5.81 0.58 14.12
C ASP A 65 6.17 2.01 13.73
N ALA A 66 6.50 2.83 14.73
CA ALA A 66 6.78 4.25 14.50
C ALA A 66 8.00 4.46 13.60
N ARG A 67 9.02 3.63 13.71
CA ARG A 67 10.22 3.75 12.88
C ARG A 67 9.92 3.42 11.43
N ALA A 68 9.17 2.35 11.20
CA ALA A 68 8.78 1.97 9.85
C ALA A 68 7.92 3.05 9.21
N THR A 69 6.98 3.60 9.97
CA THR A 69 6.11 4.67 9.48
C THR A 69 6.92 5.90 9.12
N GLN A 70 7.86 6.29 9.99
CA GLN A 70 8.70 7.45 9.73
C GLN A 70 9.55 7.24 8.47
N ALA A 71 10.08 6.05 8.27
CA ALA A 71 10.87 5.74 7.09
C ALA A 71 10.06 5.89 5.81
N VAL A 72 8.80 5.48 5.82
CA VAL A 72 7.91 5.62 4.66
C VAL A 72 7.75 7.09 4.28
N PHE A 73 7.62 7.97 5.27
CA PHE A 73 7.36 9.39 5.03
C PHE A 73 8.64 10.23 4.88
N SER A 74 9.82 9.65 5.11
CA SER A 74 11.06 10.43 5.13
C SER A 74 11.73 10.55 3.76
N ASP A 75 11.27 9.81 2.75
CA ASP A 75 11.84 9.88 1.42
C ASP A 75 11.36 11.15 0.71
N ARG A 76 10.43 11.04 -0.19
CA ARG A 76 9.84 12.19 -0.89
C ARG A 76 8.43 12.42 -0.39
N PRO A 77 7.97 13.68 -0.39
CA PRO A 77 6.61 13.97 0.07
C PRO A 77 5.56 13.33 -0.84
N PHE A 78 4.43 12.99 -0.24
CA PHE A 78 3.27 12.49 -0.98
C PHE A 78 2.29 13.63 -1.19
N HIS A 79 1.64 13.64 -2.35
CA HIS A 79 0.56 14.57 -2.62
C HIS A 79 -0.72 14.15 -1.91
N VAL A 80 -0.95 12.84 -1.83
CA VAL A 80 -2.16 12.29 -1.22
C VAL A 80 -1.80 11.00 -0.50
N VAL A 81 -2.40 10.79 0.67
CA VAL A 81 -2.30 9.54 1.42
C VAL A 81 -3.68 8.92 1.49
N ILE A 82 -3.80 7.69 1.00
CA ILE A 82 -5.04 6.92 1.09
C ILE A 82 -4.79 5.79 2.08
N HIS A 83 -5.37 5.92 3.26
CA HIS A 83 -5.10 5.01 4.36
C HIS A 83 -6.21 3.97 4.45
N LEU A 84 -5.92 2.77 3.97
CA LEU A 84 -6.87 1.66 3.96
C LEU A 84 -6.41 0.50 4.85
N ALA A 85 -5.24 0.64 5.47
CA ALA A 85 -4.75 -0.39 6.38
C ALA A 85 -5.66 -0.45 7.60
N ALA A 86 -6.08 -1.66 7.95
CA ALA A 86 -6.87 -1.90 9.13
C ALA A 86 -6.23 -3.01 9.95
N GLN A 87 -6.26 -2.86 11.26
CA GLN A 87 -5.77 -3.90 12.12
C GLN A 87 -6.89 -4.89 12.38
N ALA A 88 -6.59 -6.18 12.27
CA ALA A 88 -7.56 -7.23 12.50
C ALA A 88 -8.12 -7.13 13.91
N GLY A 89 -9.44 -7.28 14.04
CA GLY A 89 -10.12 -7.23 15.32
C GLY A 89 -10.46 -5.83 15.82
N VAL A 90 -9.98 -4.80 15.18
CA VAL A 90 -10.31 -3.42 15.56
C VAL A 90 -11.69 -3.05 15.04
N ARG A 91 -12.42 -2.30 15.83
CA ARG A 91 -13.76 -1.81 15.45
C ARG A 91 -13.72 -0.30 15.27
N TYR A 92 -14.38 0.12 14.25
CA TYR A 92 -14.50 1.54 13.93
C TYR A 92 -15.95 1.93 13.80
#